data_5309ba300af977f4dcb60daf2a44de7e
#
_entry.id   5309ba300af977f4dcb60daf2a44de7e
#
_cell.length_a   1.000
_cell.length_b   1.000
_cell.length_c   1.000
_cell.angle_alpha   90.00
_cell.angle_beta   90.00
_cell.angle_gamma   90.00
#
_symmetry.space_group_name_H-M   'P 1'
#
loop_
_entity.id
_entity.type
_entity.pdbx_description
1 polymer ?
#
loop_
_entity_poly.entity_id
_entity_poly.type
_entity_poly.pdbx_seq_one_letter_code
_entity_poly.pdbx_strand_id
1 'polypeptide(L)'
;MNQDVRVEIVNPDDWSRVREIHLKSLIESPHAFGATFETAATTSEAEWRSRFEKVDYLIASINGFDVAIMSVEELDGDFGATCWIGGCWSDPVYRGKGLFRAMMKFVDSQNRDWKVQGLGVWIDNYSAIAAYEKLGFVRMGEDTPSTRQPGKFHQRMIRKS
;
A
#
# COMPACT_ATOMS: atom_id res chain seq x y z
N MET A 1 -19.87 -14.04 11.09
CA MET A 1 -19.74 -14.60 9.75
C MET A 1 -18.52 -14.00 9.06
N ASN A 2 -17.60 -14.85 8.64
CA ASN A 2 -16.42 -14.36 7.92
C ASN A 2 -16.83 -13.96 6.51
N GLN A 3 -16.53 -12.72 6.15
CA GLN A 3 -16.69 -12.27 4.77
C GLN A 3 -15.51 -12.81 3.95
N ASP A 4 -15.80 -13.33 2.77
CA ASP A 4 -14.75 -13.80 1.87
C ASP A 4 -13.98 -12.63 1.30
N VAL A 5 -12.74 -12.48 1.73
CA VAL A 5 -11.81 -11.49 1.20
C VAL A 5 -11.03 -12.15 0.06
N ARG A 6 -11.13 -11.56 -1.13
CA ARG A 6 -10.36 -11.97 -2.28
C ARG A 6 -9.24 -10.96 -2.53
N VAL A 7 -7.99 -11.44 -2.58
CA VAL A 7 -6.83 -10.62 -2.91
C VAL A 7 -6.30 -11.05 -4.26
N GLU A 8 -5.99 -10.09 -5.11
CA GLU A 8 -5.45 -10.39 -6.44
C GLU A 8 -4.45 -9.33 -6.90
N ILE A 9 -3.55 -9.74 -7.78
CA ILE A 9 -2.68 -8.81 -8.51
C ILE A 9 -3.50 -8.30 -9.70
N VAL A 10 -3.62 -6.99 -9.82
CA VAL A 10 -4.43 -6.36 -10.86
C VAL A 10 -3.71 -6.43 -12.21
N ASN A 11 -4.41 -6.86 -13.26
CA ASN A 11 -3.88 -6.84 -14.61
C ASN A 11 -3.74 -5.38 -15.11
N PRO A 12 -2.67 -5.02 -15.83
CA PRO A 12 -2.52 -3.67 -16.40
C PRO A 12 -3.69 -3.19 -17.24
N ASP A 13 -4.41 -4.09 -17.90
CA ASP A 13 -5.61 -3.72 -18.66
C ASP A 13 -6.76 -3.24 -17.77
N ASP A 14 -6.71 -3.58 -16.49
CA ASP A 14 -7.67 -3.13 -15.47
C ASP A 14 -7.16 -1.90 -14.69
N TRP A 15 -6.28 -1.11 -15.29
CA TRP A 15 -5.69 0.08 -14.67
C TRP A 15 -6.72 1.05 -14.10
N SER A 16 -7.89 1.16 -14.73
CA SER A 16 -8.94 2.05 -14.25
C SER A 16 -9.49 1.64 -12.88
N ARG A 17 -9.46 0.36 -12.56
CA ARG A 17 -9.84 -0.15 -11.25
C ARG A 17 -8.89 0.35 -10.16
N VAL A 18 -7.59 0.37 -10.46
CA VAL A 18 -6.58 0.94 -9.56
C VAL A 18 -6.78 2.44 -9.40
N ARG A 19 -7.03 3.15 -10.52
CA ARG A 19 -7.32 4.58 -10.50
C ARG A 19 -8.51 4.89 -9.60
N GLU A 20 -9.60 4.16 -9.74
CA GLU A 20 -10.83 4.39 -8.97
C GLU A 20 -10.60 4.28 -7.46
N ILE A 21 -9.96 3.19 -7.01
CA ILE A 21 -9.73 3.01 -5.58
C ILE A 21 -8.68 3.99 -5.04
N HIS A 22 -7.69 4.34 -5.85
CA HIS A 22 -6.69 5.34 -5.48
C HIS A 22 -7.32 6.72 -5.29
N LEU A 23 -8.16 7.16 -6.21
CA LEU A 23 -8.89 8.43 -6.08
C LEU A 23 -9.76 8.44 -4.82
N LYS A 24 -10.45 7.33 -4.56
CA LYS A 24 -11.26 7.19 -3.35
C LYS A 24 -10.41 7.33 -2.08
N SER A 25 -9.22 6.75 -2.07
CA SER A 25 -8.29 6.87 -0.94
C SER A 25 -7.84 8.31 -0.70
N LEU A 26 -7.61 9.07 -1.75
CA LEU A 26 -7.17 10.47 -1.65
C LEU A 26 -8.29 11.39 -1.18
N ILE A 27 -9.53 11.08 -1.51
CA ILE A 27 -10.70 11.82 -1.00
C ILE A 27 -10.90 11.54 0.49
N GLU A 28 -10.82 10.28 0.90
CA GLU A 28 -11.09 9.85 2.28
C GLU A 28 -9.93 10.21 3.22
N SER A 29 -8.68 10.08 2.76
CA SER A 29 -7.48 10.26 3.60
C SER A 29 -6.43 11.11 2.90
N PRO A 30 -6.73 12.39 2.60
CA PRO A 30 -5.82 13.23 1.80
C PRO A 30 -4.45 13.46 2.45
N HIS A 31 -4.36 13.36 3.77
CA HIS A 31 -3.11 13.61 4.51
C HIS A 31 -2.25 12.35 4.69
N ALA A 32 -2.78 11.17 4.35
CA ALA A 32 -2.06 9.91 4.54
C ALA A 32 -1.04 9.63 3.42
N PHE A 33 -1.16 10.30 2.30
CA PHE A 33 -0.38 10.03 1.09
C PHE A 33 0.40 11.26 0.62
N GLY A 34 1.48 11.03 -0.13
CA GLY A 34 2.26 12.10 -0.75
C GLY A 34 1.63 12.64 -2.03
N ALA A 35 0.66 11.93 -2.62
CA ALA A 35 -0.03 12.34 -3.84
C ALA A 35 -1.27 13.19 -3.51
N THR A 36 -1.67 14.06 -4.45
CA THR A 36 -2.91 14.85 -4.34
C THR A 36 -3.98 14.29 -5.26
N PHE A 37 -5.25 14.53 -4.90
CA PHE A 37 -6.37 14.12 -5.73
C PHE A 37 -6.32 14.77 -7.12
N GLU A 38 -6.01 16.05 -7.21
CA GLU A 38 -5.95 16.78 -8.47
C GLU A 38 -4.91 16.18 -9.42
N THR A 39 -3.72 15.89 -8.91
CA THR A 39 -2.67 15.26 -9.70
C THR A 39 -3.08 13.87 -10.16
N ALA A 40 -3.63 13.07 -9.26
CA ALA A 40 -4.07 11.71 -9.59
C ALA A 40 -5.23 11.71 -10.58
N ALA A 41 -6.18 12.62 -10.44
CA ALA A 41 -7.36 12.72 -11.32
C ALA A 41 -6.98 13.08 -12.76
N THR A 42 -5.87 13.80 -12.94
CA THR A 42 -5.38 14.23 -14.27
C THR A 42 -4.32 13.30 -14.85
N THR A 43 -3.92 12.27 -14.13
CA THR A 43 -2.96 11.28 -14.63
C THR A 43 -3.56 10.52 -15.82
N SER A 44 -2.81 10.48 -16.94
CA SER A 44 -3.27 9.85 -18.17
C SER A 44 -3.29 8.32 -18.07
N GLU A 45 -4.04 7.68 -18.98
CA GLU A 45 -4.01 6.22 -19.11
C GLU A 45 -2.60 5.70 -19.36
N ALA A 46 -1.84 6.37 -20.24
CA ALA A 46 -0.46 5.97 -20.54
C ALA A 46 0.42 5.98 -19.30
N GLU A 47 0.29 7.00 -18.46
CA GLU A 47 1.03 7.08 -17.20
C GLU A 47 0.58 6.00 -16.21
N TRP A 48 -0.73 5.74 -16.11
CA TRP A 48 -1.23 4.66 -15.26
C TRP A 48 -0.69 3.30 -15.70
N ARG A 49 -0.73 3.02 -17.01
CA ARG A 49 -0.21 1.76 -17.55
C ARG A 49 1.28 1.61 -17.32
N SER A 50 2.05 2.71 -17.45
CA SER A 50 3.51 2.66 -17.23
C SER A 50 3.87 2.31 -15.79
N ARG A 51 3.05 2.67 -14.82
CA ARG A 51 3.27 2.32 -13.41
C ARG A 51 3.28 0.81 -13.18
N PHE A 52 2.49 0.05 -13.93
CA PHE A 52 2.45 -1.41 -13.82
C PHE A 52 3.76 -2.08 -14.28
N GLU A 53 4.60 -1.38 -15.02
CA GLU A 53 5.93 -1.88 -15.38
C GLU A 53 6.88 -1.87 -14.17
N LYS A 54 6.61 -1.02 -13.21
CA LYS A 54 7.46 -0.81 -12.04
C LYS A 54 6.92 -1.46 -10.77
N VAL A 55 5.61 -1.46 -10.58
CA VAL A 55 4.97 -2.00 -9.40
C VAL A 55 3.85 -2.96 -9.76
N ASP A 56 3.57 -3.88 -8.86
CA ASP A 56 2.34 -4.67 -8.88
C ASP A 56 1.33 -4.03 -7.95
N TYR A 57 0.09 -3.87 -8.41
CA TYR A 57 -1.00 -3.40 -7.57
C TYR A 57 -1.81 -4.59 -7.09
N LEU A 58 -2.02 -4.66 -5.76
CA LEU A 58 -2.85 -5.66 -5.14
C LEU A 58 -4.14 -4.99 -4.67
N ILE A 59 -5.27 -5.61 -4.98
CA ILE A 59 -6.57 -5.15 -4.50
C ILE A 59 -7.23 -6.29 -3.72
N ALA A 60 -7.77 -5.94 -2.57
CA ALA A 60 -8.66 -6.82 -1.81
C ALA A 60 -10.10 -6.42 -2.10
N SER A 61 -10.94 -7.41 -2.36
CA SER A 61 -12.36 -7.20 -2.61
C SER A 61 -13.21 -8.07 -1.70
N ILE A 62 -14.42 -7.59 -1.41
CA ILE A 62 -15.46 -8.32 -0.65
C ILE A 62 -16.75 -8.18 -1.44
N ASN A 63 -17.36 -9.30 -1.80
CA ASN A 63 -18.62 -9.34 -2.56
C ASN A 63 -18.55 -8.50 -3.85
N GLY A 64 -17.40 -8.51 -4.52
CA GLY A 64 -17.20 -7.76 -5.75
C GLY A 64 -16.87 -6.28 -5.58
N PHE A 65 -16.80 -5.78 -4.35
CA PHE A 65 -16.41 -4.39 -4.07
C PHE A 65 -14.94 -4.31 -3.69
N ASP A 66 -14.20 -3.41 -4.33
CA ASP A 66 -12.81 -3.14 -4.01
C ASP A 66 -12.73 -2.34 -2.71
N VAL A 67 -12.09 -2.90 -1.70
CA VAL A 67 -12.12 -2.35 -0.34
C VAL A 67 -10.74 -2.05 0.23
N ALA A 68 -9.67 -2.49 -0.41
CA ALA A 68 -8.31 -2.16 0.01
C ALA A 68 -7.34 -2.26 -1.16
N ILE A 69 -6.26 -1.52 -1.09
CA ILE A 69 -5.20 -1.51 -2.11
C ILE A 69 -3.83 -1.40 -1.46
N MET A 70 -2.83 -1.98 -2.10
CA MET A 70 -1.42 -1.70 -1.88
C MET A 70 -0.64 -1.91 -3.16
N SER A 71 0.52 -1.29 -3.26
CA SER A 71 1.48 -1.59 -4.32
C SER A 71 2.68 -2.35 -3.76
N VAL A 72 3.29 -3.19 -4.58
CA VAL A 72 4.52 -3.90 -4.26
C VAL A 72 5.52 -3.66 -5.38
N GLU A 73 6.67 -3.10 -5.04
CA GLU A 73 7.77 -2.86 -5.98
C GLU A 73 8.96 -3.72 -5.59
N GLU A 74 9.42 -4.58 -6.49
CA GLU A 74 10.67 -5.34 -6.27
C GLU A 74 11.85 -4.38 -6.42
N LEU A 75 12.69 -4.31 -5.40
CA LEU A 75 13.88 -3.45 -5.39
C LEU A 75 14.80 -3.86 -4.24
N ASP A 76 16.07 -3.49 -4.36
CA ASP A 76 17.01 -3.56 -3.24
C ASP A 76 16.81 -2.29 -2.41
N GLY A 77 16.06 -2.43 -1.34
CA GLY A 77 15.68 -1.33 -0.49
C GLY A 77 16.51 -1.21 0.78
N ASP A 78 16.16 -0.22 1.57
CA ASP A 78 16.80 0.03 2.87
C ASP A 78 16.64 -1.18 3.80
N PHE A 79 17.65 -1.39 4.63
CA PHE A 79 17.65 -2.44 5.67
C PHE A 79 17.45 -3.86 5.14
N GLY A 80 17.86 -4.11 3.90
CA GLY A 80 17.77 -5.44 3.28
C GLY A 80 16.41 -5.76 2.68
N ALA A 81 15.53 -4.79 2.52
CA ALA A 81 14.24 -5.01 1.87
C ALA A 81 14.43 -5.49 0.43
N THR A 82 13.67 -6.50 0.02
CA THR A 82 13.66 -7.03 -1.35
C THR A 82 12.46 -6.51 -2.13
N CYS A 83 11.51 -5.92 -1.44
CA CYS A 83 10.38 -5.23 -2.04
C CYS A 83 9.92 -4.09 -1.16
N TRP A 84 9.20 -3.15 -1.76
CA TRP A 84 8.67 -2.00 -1.05
C TRP A 84 7.16 -1.92 -1.21
N ILE A 85 6.46 -1.79 -0.08
CA ILE A 85 5.01 -1.70 -0.05
C ILE A 85 4.63 -0.23 0.05
N GLY A 86 3.72 0.20 -0.80
CA GLY A 86 3.28 1.58 -0.83
C GLY A 86 1.78 1.71 -1.04
N GLY A 87 1.28 2.92 -0.83
CA GLY A 87 -0.10 3.27 -1.12
C GLY A 87 -1.15 2.45 -0.39
N CYS A 88 -0.85 1.95 0.81
CA CYS A 88 -1.78 1.11 1.58
C CYS A 88 -3.00 1.92 2.03
N TRP A 89 -4.17 1.45 1.65
CA TRP A 89 -5.43 2.05 2.07
C TRP A 89 -6.51 0.99 2.17
N SER A 90 -7.40 1.14 3.15
CA SER A 90 -8.62 0.34 3.25
C SER A 90 -9.82 1.25 3.47
N ASP A 91 -10.96 0.85 2.89
CA ASP A 91 -12.22 1.58 3.08
C ASP A 91 -12.59 1.58 4.57
N PRO A 92 -12.90 2.75 5.16
CA PRO A 92 -13.24 2.85 6.57
C PRO A 92 -14.33 1.88 7.04
N VAL A 93 -15.32 1.61 6.18
CA VAL A 93 -16.42 0.68 6.49
C VAL A 93 -15.92 -0.74 6.75
N TYR A 94 -14.78 -1.10 6.14
CA TYR A 94 -14.22 -2.46 6.21
C TYR A 94 -12.98 -2.56 7.09
N ARG A 95 -12.59 -1.49 7.78
CA ARG A 95 -11.44 -1.51 8.69
C ARG A 95 -11.72 -2.40 9.90
N GLY A 96 -10.66 -3.00 10.45
CA GLY A 96 -10.77 -3.92 11.58
C GLY A 96 -11.24 -5.32 11.21
N LYS A 97 -11.31 -5.64 9.92
CA LYS A 97 -11.77 -6.95 9.40
C LYS A 97 -10.65 -7.83 8.85
N GLY A 98 -9.39 -7.46 9.11
CA GLY A 98 -8.24 -8.27 8.73
C GLY A 98 -7.84 -8.15 7.26
N LEU A 99 -8.16 -7.03 6.59
CA LEU A 99 -7.84 -6.86 5.17
C LEU A 99 -6.33 -6.88 4.91
N PHE A 100 -5.55 -6.09 5.66
CA PHE A 100 -4.10 -6.07 5.45
C PHE A 100 -3.44 -7.38 5.86
N ARG A 101 -3.99 -8.08 6.85
CA ARG A 101 -3.53 -9.44 7.18
C ARG A 101 -3.74 -10.38 5.99
N ALA A 102 -4.89 -10.33 5.35
CA ALA A 102 -5.18 -11.13 4.16
C ALA A 102 -4.23 -10.77 3.00
N MET A 103 -3.97 -9.48 2.80
CA MET A 103 -3.05 -9.01 1.75
C MET A 103 -1.62 -9.45 2.04
N MET A 104 -1.16 -9.39 3.28
CA MET A 104 0.19 -9.86 3.64
C MET A 104 0.32 -11.37 3.51
N LYS A 105 -0.71 -12.13 3.83
CA LYS A 105 -0.72 -13.58 3.57
C LYS A 105 -0.60 -13.86 2.07
N PHE A 106 -1.28 -13.10 1.25
CA PHE A 106 -1.17 -13.21 -0.20
C PHE A 106 0.26 -12.92 -0.66
N VAL A 107 0.88 -11.83 -0.17
CA VAL A 107 2.28 -11.49 -0.46
C VAL A 107 3.21 -12.65 -0.09
N ASP A 108 3.03 -13.22 1.10
CA ASP A 108 3.86 -14.32 1.58
C ASP A 108 3.71 -15.60 0.74
N SER A 109 2.55 -15.79 0.11
CA SER A 109 2.26 -16.96 -0.70
C SER A 109 2.83 -16.88 -2.12
N GLN A 110 3.28 -15.71 -2.56
CA GLN A 110 3.75 -15.53 -3.93
C GLN A 110 5.18 -16.08 -4.09
N ASN A 111 5.42 -16.75 -5.22
CA ASN A 111 6.76 -17.22 -5.58
C ASN A 111 7.55 -16.11 -6.28
N ARG A 112 7.79 -15.02 -5.54
CA ARG A 112 8.51 -13.83 -6.00
C ARG A 112 9.42 -13.35 -4.90
N ASP A 113 10.34 -12.45 -5.23
CA ASP A 113 11.25 -11.88 -4.24
C ASP A 113 10.56 -10.78 -3.42
N TRP A 114 9.48 -11.19 -2.75
CA TRP A 114 8.72 -10.37 -1.80
C TRP A 114 8.96 -10.82 -0.36
N LYS A 115 10.18 -11.31 -0.07
CA LYS A 115 10.50 -12.00 1.19
C LYS A 115 10.79 -11.04 2.33
N VAL A 116 11.40 -9.89 2.03
CA VAL A 116 11.69 -8.86 3.02
C VAL A 116 10.96 -7.60 2.59
N GLN A 117 9.86 -7.30 3.28
CA GLN A 117 9.01 -6.18 2.91
C GLN A 117 9.43 -4.93 3.68
N GLY A 118 9.57 -3.81 2.96
CA GLY A 118 9.78 -2.50 3.53
C GLY A 118 8.61 -1.57 3.23
N LEU A 119 8.39 -0.61 4.10
CA LEU A 119 7.44 0.47 3.89
C LEU A 119 7.87 1.73 4.63
N GLY A 120 7.32 2.87 4.22
CA GLY A 120 7.45 4.13 4.94
C GLY A 120 6.11 4.54 5.53
N VAL A 121 6.13 5.08 6.72
CA VAL A 121 4.93 5.54 7.42
C VAL A 121 5.20 6.87 8.10
N TRP A 122 4.22 7.78 8.10
CA TRP A 122 4.35 9.03 8.86
C TRP A 122 4.47 8.72 10.35
N ILE A 123 5.40 9.40 11.03
CA ILE A 123 5.68 9.15 12.45
C ILE A 123 4.50 9.46 13.37
N ASP A 124 3.58 10.31 12.93
CA ASP A 124 2.38 10.68 13.67
C ASP A 124 1.15 9.81 13.31
N ASN A 125 1.31 8.87 12.37
CA ASN A 125 0.23 7.94 12.02
C ASN A 125 0.28 6.72 12.95
N TYR A 126 -0.09 6.94 14.20
CA TYR A 126 0.01 5.91 15.25
C TYR A 126 -0.85 4.68 14.97
N SER A 127 -2.02 4.86 14.39
CA SER A 127 -2.90 3.73 14.07
C SER A 127 -2.32 2.83 12.98
N ALA A 128 -1.70 3.41 11.96
CA ALA A 128 -1.03 2.65 10.91
C ALA A 128 0.20 1.92 11.46
N ILE A 129 1.03 2.61 12.25
CA ILE A 129 2.21 1.99 12.88
C ILE A 129 1.79 0.79 13.71
N ALA A 130 0.77 0.93 14.56
CA ALA A 130 0.28 -0.16 15.39
C ALA A 130 -0.24 -1.33 14.54
N ALA A 131 -0.95 -1.05 13.45
CA ALA A 131 -1.45 -2.08 12.54
C ALA A 131 -0.29 -2.83 11.87
N TYR A 132 0.74 -2.12 11.41
CA TYR A 132 1.92 -2.74 10.81
C TYR A 132 2.70 -3.56 11.82
N GLU A 133 2.87 -3.08 13.05
CA GLU A 133 3.55 -3.83 14.11
C GLU A 133 2.82 -5.16 14.40
N LYS A 134 1.50 -5.16 14.39
CA LYS A 134 0.72 -6.39 14.55
C LYS A 134 0.94 -7.40 13.43
N LEU A 135 1.33 -6.92 12.24
CA LEU A 135 1.63 -7.79 11.10
C LEU A 135 3.09 -8.25 11.08
N GLY A 136 3.90 -7.81 12.02
CA GLY A 136 5.30 -8.20 12.16
C GLY A 136 6.31 -7.19 11.63
N PHE A 137 5.87 -6.01 11.22
CA PHE A 137 6.80 -4.94 10.84
C PHE A 137 7.47 -4.35 12.07
N VAL A 138 8.74 -4.01 11.94
CA VAL A 138 9.56 -3.40 12.99
C VAL A 138 10.14 -2.09 12.46
N ARG A 139 10.06 -1.05 13.27
CA ARG A 139 10.65 0.24 12.91
C ARG A 139 12.17 0.14 12.83
N MET A 140 12.75 0.73 11.78
CA MET A 140 14.18 0.67 11.49
C MET A 140 14.72 2.06 11.17
N GLY A 141 15.87 2.37 11.76
CA GLY A 141 16.59 3.59 11.47
C GLY A 141 15.97 4.84 12.08
N GLU A 142 16.49 5.98 11.66
CA GLU A 142 16.05 7.29 12.12
C GLU A 142 14.89 7.83 11.27
N ASP A 143 14.12 8.76 11.85
CA ASP A 143 13.07 9.47 11.14
C ASP A 143 13.68 10.28 9.98
N THR A 144 13.01 10.26 8.83
CA THR A 144 13.48 10.93 7.62
C THR A 144 12.51 12.07 7.28
N PRO A 145 13.03 13.30 7.06
CA PRO A 145 12.15 14.40 6.66
C PRO A 145 11.56 14.16 5.26
N SER A 146 10.28 14.51 5.13
CA SER A 146 9.60 14.40 3.84
C SER A 146 10.11 15.46 2.87
N THR A 147 10.36 15.05 1.62
CA THR A 147 10.69 15.97 0.54
C THR A 147 9.46 16.65 -0.06
N ARG A 148 8.26 16.13 0.23
CA ARG A 148 7.00 16.63 -0.35
C ARG A 148 6.20 17.49 0.61
N GLN A 149 6.30 17.23 1.92
CA GLN A 149 5.55 17.93 2.96
C GLN A 149 6.50 18.46 4.02
N PRO A 150 6.87 19.74 3.97
CA PRO A 150 7.77 20.34 4.96
C PRO A 150 7.25 20.19 6.39
N GLY A 151 8.14 19.84 7.30
CA GLY A 151 7.80 19.63 8.71
C GLY A 151 7.23 18.26 9.03
N LYS A 152 7.06 17.40 8.03
CA LYS A 152 6.62 16.02 8.23
C LYS A 152 7.80 15.05 8.13
N PHE A 153 7.73 13.99 8.92
CA PHE A 153 8.76 12.95 8.96
C PHE A 153 8.12 11.59 8.76
N HIS A 154 8.84 10.70 8.10
CA HIS A 154 8.43 9.30 7.97
C HIS A 154 9.49 8.37 8.56
N GLN A 155 9.06 7.18 8.96
CA GLN A 155 9.91 6.11 9.44
C GLN A 155 9.78 4.89 8.56
N ARG A 156 10.88 4.16 8.40
CA ARG A 156 10.87 2.89 7.66
C ARG A 156 10.53 1.75 8.60
N MET A 157 9.79 0.79 8.08
CA MET A 157 9.46 -0.43 8.79
C MET A 157 9.78 -1.63 7.90
N ILE A 158 10.26 -2.70 8.52
CA ILE A 158 10.69 -3.91 7.81
C ILE A 158 9.99 -5.12 8.40
N ARG A 159 9.55 -6.02 7.52
CA ARG A 159 8.99 -7.31 7.87
C ARG A 159 9.67 -8.39 7.04
N LYS A 160 10.05 -9.49 7.71
CA LYS A 160 10.58 -10.68 7.04
C LYS A 160 9.55 -11.78 7.09
N SER A 161 9.17 -12.27 5.92
CA SER A 161 8.23 -13.40 5.84
C SER A 161 8.95 -14.75 5.98
#